data_a9efe063b3c04aeed89b6cd7ba93ea32
#
_entry.id   a9efe063b3c04aeed89b6cd7ba93ea32
#
_cell.length_a   1.000
_cell.length_b   1.000
_cell.length_c   1.000
_cell.angle_alpha   90.00
_cell.angle_beta   90.00
_cell.angle_gamma   90.00
#
_symmetry.space_group_name_H-M   'P 1'
#
loop_
_entity.id
_entity.type
_entity.pdbx_description
1 polymer ?
#
loop_
_entity_poly.entity_id
_entity_poly.type
_entity_poly.pdbx_seq_one_letter_code
_entity_poly.pdbx_strand_id
1 'polypeptide(L)'
;MNQKTLASAFQFSGVALHTGAQVEVDVAPAAAGTGITFVRDGVEIPALAENVVETSRATVLGVRGTTVSTVEHLMSALFGMQVDNARISISGPEVPVVDGSAQWFVGRIERVGVRDLGVPRARVTLDAPILERDGDRLIIALPADRFSLRCIVDFPHPVGSEYLALTLDEATYAREIAGARTFGYLHEVEALRARGLAQGGSLENAVVFGPDGPLQTLRWSNEVVRHKMLDLIGDLALVGAWPQCEIVAVKSGHALHARMSSRLRERLLSKPLSEVSSS
;
A
#
# COMPACT_ATOMS: atom_id res chain seq x y z
N MET A 1 -6.78 7.27 19.79
CA MET A 1 -6.92 7.87 18.42
C MET A 1 -8.27 7.49 17.86
N ASN A 2 -8.95 8.42 17.18
CA ASN A 2 -10.22 8.15 16.51
C ASN A 2 -10.01 7.78 15.03
N GLN A 3 -11.05 7.18 14.46
CA GLN A 3 -11.16 6.98 13.02
C GLN A 3 -11.26 8.32 12.31
N LYS A 4 -10.64 8.39 11.14
CA LYS A 4 -10.62 9.59 10.30
C LYS A 4 -11.15 9.28 8.89
N THR A 5 -11.67 10.32 8.23
CA THR A 5 -12.02 10.32 6.81
C THR A 5 -11.55 11.59 6.14
N LEU A 6 -11.60 11.67 4.83
CA LEU A 6 -11.34 12.91 4.09
C LEU A 6 -12.36 14.00 4.49
N ALA A 7 -11.96 15.27 4.53
CA ALA A 7 -12.90 16.36 4.76
C ALA A 7 -13.75 16.66 3.52
N SER A 8 -13.20 16.48 2.30
CA SER A 8 -13.94 16.52 1.04
C SER A 8 -13.37 15.52 0.03
N ALA A 9 -14.11 15.23 -1.05
CA ALA A 9 -13.67 14.33 -2.10
C ALA A 9 -12.60 14.97 -2.99
N PHE A 10 -11.80 14.10 -3.65
CA PHE A 10 -10.94 14.50 -4.76
C PHE A 10 -11.04 13.48 -5.90
N GLN A 11 -10.77 13.96 -7.11
CA GLN A 11 -10.79 13.15 -8.32
C GLN A 11 -9.43 13.20 -9.02
N PHE A 12 -9.13 12.14 -9.74
CA PHE A 12 -7.99 12.08 -10.64
C PHE A 12 -8.26 11.12 -11.80
N SER A 13 -7.49 11.29 -12.85
CA SER A 13 -7.45 10.35 -13.97
C SER A 13 -6.01 10.12 -14.38
N GLY A 14 -5.75 8.98 -14.99
CA GLY A 14 -4.42 8.67 -15.48
C GLY A 14 -4.37 7.34 -16.20
N VAL A 15 -3.19 7.04 -16.72
CA VAL A 15 -2.91 5.77 -17.38
C VAL A 15 -2.49 4.75 -16.33
N ALA A 16 -3.13 3.59 -16.36
CA ALA A 16 -2.79 2.46 -15.51
C ALA A 16 -1.45 1.83 -15.94
N LEU A 17 -0.62 1.45 -14.97
CA LEU A 17 0.77 1.01 -15.21
C LEU A 17 0.83 -0.27 -16.05
N HIS A 18 0.06 -1.28 -15.67
CA HIS A 18 0.12 -2.60 -16.31
C HIS A 18 -0.78 -2.70 -17.53
N THR A 19 -2.03 -2.27 -17.41
CA THR A 19 -3.04 -2.41 -18.47
C THR A 19 -2.95 -1.33 -19.55
N GLY A 20 -2.33 -0.19 -19.25
CA GLY A 20 -2.31 0.98 -20.14
C GLY A 20 -3.67 1.66 -20.31
N ALA A 21 -4.68 1.26 -19.55
CA ALA A 21 -6.02 1.82 -19.63
C ALA A 21 -6.06 3.25 -19.08
N GLN A 22 -6.84 4.11 -19.74
CA GLN A 22 -7.19 5.43 -19.17
C GLN A 22 -8.29 5.22 -18.13
N VAL A 23 -8.06 5.63 -16.89
CA VAL A 23 -8.96 5.36 -15.76
C VAL A 23 -9.24 6.65 -14.99
N GLU A 24 -10.48 6.83 -14.60
CA GLU A 24 -10.96 7.89 -13.71
C GLU A 24 -11.23 7.33 -12.32
N VAL A 25 -10.83 8.06 -11.29
CA VAL A 25 -10.98 7.67 -9.88
C VAL A 25 -11.55 8.85 -9.10
N ASP A 26 -12.58 8.57 -8.31
CA ASP A 26 -13.16 9.47 -7.32
C ASP A 26 -12.91 8.90 -5.92
N VAL A 27 -12.29 9.68 -5.05
CA VAL A 27 -12.00 9.30 -3.66
C VAL A 27 -12.83 10.20 -2.75
N ALA A 28 -13.87 9.64 -2.16
CA ALA A 28 -14.85 10.36 -1.35
C ALA A 28 -14.76 10.01 0.14
N PRO A 29 -15.14 10.92 1.04
CA PRO A 29 -15.30 10.62 2.47
C PRO A 29 -16.30 9.48 2.68
N ALA A 30 -16.10 8.72 3.78
CA ALA A 30 -17.04 7.70 4.21
C ALA A 30 -17.32 7.79 5.71
N ALA A 31 -18.43 7.19 6.16
CA ALA A 31 -18.82 7.15 7.56
C ALA A 31 -17.84 6.27 8.38
N ALA A 32 -17.82 6.48 9.71
CA ALA A 32 -17.06 5.63 10.60
C ALA A 32 -17.48 4.15 10.47
N GLY A 33 -16.49 3.27 10.48
CA GLY A 33 -16.70 1.82 10.35
C GLY A 33 -16.88 1.33 8.90
N THR A 34 -16.87 2.22 7.91
CA THR A 34 -16.93 1.82 6.49
C THR A 34 -15.62 1.12 6.05
N GLY A 35 -14.47 1.56 6.59
CA GLY A 35 -13.17 1.20 6.07
C GLY A 35 -12.90 1.83 4.70
N ILE A 36 -11.91 1.33 3.99
CA ILE A 36 -11.63 1.69 2.61
C ILE A 36 -12.37 0.72 1.70
N THR A 37 -13.19 1.23 0.79
CA THR A 37 -13.99 0.41 -0.14
C THR A 37 -13.86 0.93 -1.56
N PHE A 38 -13.39 0.07 -2.46
CA PHE A 38 -13.43 0.33 -3.89
C PHE A 38 -14.81 0.00 -4.45
N VAL A 39 -15.22 0.75 -5.48
CA VAL A 39 -16.48 0.52 -6.19
C VAL A 39 -16.19 0.53 -7.68
N ARG A 40 -16.43 -0.60 -8.33
CA ARG A 40 -16.30 -0.75 -9.77
C ARG A 40 -17.50 -1.50 -10.34
N ASP A 41 -18.06 -1.01 -11.43
CA ASP A 41 -19.23 -1.63 -12.11
C ASP A 41 -20.39 -1.93 -11.14
N GLY A 42 -20.60 -1.06 -10.13
CA GLY A 42 -21.63 -1.24 -9.10
C GLY A 42 -21.29 -2.26 -8.00
N VAL A 43 -20.13 -2.93 -8.08
CA VAL A 43 -19.67 -3.89 -7.07
C VAL A 43 -18.79 -3.20 -6.03
N GLU A 44 -19.14 -3.37 -4.76
CA GLU A 44 -18.32 -2.92 -3.65
C GLU A 44 -17.25 -3.98 -3.32
N ILE A 45 -16.00 -3.53 -3.21
CA ILE A 45 -14.82 -4.35 -2.93
C ILE A 45 -14.13 -3.75 -1.71
N PRO A 46 -14.44 -4.20 -0.49
CA PRO A 46 -13.74 -3.76 0.70
C PRO A 46 -12.23 -4.04 0.59
N ALA A 47 -11.41 -3.04 0.89
CA ALA A 47 -9.95 -3.16 0.87
C ALA A 47 -9.46 -3.91 2.13
N LEU A 48 -9.67 -5.21 2.15
CA LEU A 48 -9.38 -6.11 3.25
C LEU A 48 -8.63 -7.34 2.74
N ALA A 49 -7.83 -7.94 3.60
CA ALA A 49 -6.95 -9.05 3.25
C ALA A 49 -7.70 -10.27 2.66
N GLU A 50 -8.92 -10.54 3.11
CA GLU A 50 -9.77 -11.61 2.56
C GLU A 50 -10.25 -11.39 1.12
N ASN A 51 -10.15 -10.19 0.60
CA ASN A 51 -10.53 -9.85 -0.77
C ASN A 51 -9.31 -9.78 -1.71
N VAL A 52 -8.09 -10.11 -1.24
CA VAL A 52 -6.92 -10.22 -2.11
C VAL A 52 -7.06 -11.48 -2.97
N VAL A 53 -7.06 -11.31 -4.29
CA VAL A 53 -7.24 -12.42 -5.25
C VAL A 53 -5.98 -12.70 -6.08
N GLU A 54 -5.04 -11.74 -6.16
CA GLU A 54 -3.79 -11.89 -6.90
C GLU A 54 -2.73 -10.96 -6.32
N THR A 55 -1.46 -11.40 -6.36
CA THR A 55 -0.32 -10.65 -5.80
C THR A 55 0.91 -10.66 -6.69
N SER A 56 0.80 -11.11 -7.94
CA SER A 56 1.88 -11.05 -8.92
C SER A 56 2.07 -9.62 -9.41
N ARG A 57 3.15 -8.98 -8.98
CA ARG A 57 3.60 -7.62 -9.34
C ARG A 57 2.73 -6.46 -8.86
N ALA A 58 1.54 -6.71 -8.35
CA ALA A 58 0.65 -5.73 -7.75
C ALA A 58 -0.33 -6.43 -6.82
N THR A 59 -0.93 -5.70 -5.91
CA THR A 59 -2.02 -6.21 -5.08
C THR A 59 -3.35 -6.01 -5.81
N VAL A 60 -4.07 -7.11 -6.01
CA VAL A 60 -5.37 -7.14 -6.68
C VAL A 60 -6.45 -7.52 -5.68
N LEU A 61 -7.45 -6.66 -5.54
CA LEU A 61 -8.66 -6.94 -4.77
C LEU A 61 -9.78 -7.40 -5.68
N GLY A 62 -10.63 -8.31 -5.21
CA GLY A 62 -11.73 -8.83 -6.01
C GLY A 62 -12.91 -9.35 -5.21
N VAL A 63 -14.12 -9.11 -5.72
CA VAL A 63 -15.39 -9.60 -5.20
C VAL A 63 -16.29 -9.97 -6.37
N ARG A 64 -16.90 -11.17 -6.36
CA ARG A 64 -17.84 -11.64 -7.37
C ARG A 64 -17.34 -11.53 -8.82
N GLY A 65 -16.03 -11.72 -9.03
CA GLY A 65 -15.43 -11.63 -10.37
C GLY A 65 -15.05 -10.22 -10.83
N THR A 66 -15.45 -9.17 -10.11
CA THR A 66 -15.00 -7.80 -10.34
C THR A 66 -13.71 -7.55 -9.55
N THR A 67 -12.68 -7.02 -10.21
CA THR A 67 -11.37 -6.81 -9.60
C THR A 67 -10.88 -5.36 -9.75
N VAL A 68 -10.05 -4.91 -8.82
CA VAL A 68 -9.26 -3.68 -8.91
C VAL A 68 -7.82 -4.02 -8.57
N SER A 69 -6.88 -3.69 -9.46
CA SER A 69 -5.45 -3.95 -9.30
C SER A 69 -4.65 -2.71 -8.96
N THR A 70 -3.39 -2.91 -8.53
CA THR A 70 -2.41 -1.85 -8.22
C THR A 70 -2.95 -0.88 -7.17
N VAL A 71 -3.58 -1.44 -6.12
CA VAL A 71 -4.21 -0.64 -5.06
C VAL A 71 -3.20 -0.11 -4.03
N GLU A 72 -2.03 -0.71 -3.95
CA GLU A 72 -1.02 -0.53 -2.91
C GLU A 72 -0.56 0.92 -2.74
N HIS A 73 -0.37 1.69 -3.80
CA HIS A 73 0.13 3.07 -3.70
C HIS A 73 -0.94 4.01 -3.10
N LEU A 74 -2.19 3.90 -3.56
CA LEU A 74 -3.30 4.68 -3.01
C LEU A 74 -3.61 4.24 -1.57
N MET A 75 -3.62 2.93 -1.31
CA MET A 75 -3.81 2.38 0.05
C MET A 75 -2.70 2.85 0.99
N SER A 76 -1.44 2.86 0.52
CA SER A 76 -0.30 3.38 1.28
C SER A 76 -0.49 4.85 1.66
N ALA A 77 -0.92 5.69 0.71
CA ALA A 77 -1.18 7.10 0.96
C ALA A 77 -2.30 7.31 1.99
N LEU A 78 -3.44 6.63 1.82
CA LEU A 78 -4.57 6.74 2.74
C LEU A 78 -4.17 6.29 4.15
N PHE A 79 -3.49 5.15 4.27
CA PHE A 79 -3.05 4.61 5.54
C PHE A 79 -1.97 5.49 6.21
N GLY A 80 -0.94 5.89 5.46
CA GLY A 80 0.14 6.74 5.94
C GLY A 80 -0.35 8.11 6.43
N MET A 81 -1.38 8.66 5.78
CA MET A 81 -2.07 9.90 6.17
C MET A 81 -3.24 9.65 7.12
N GLN A 82 -3.33 8.43 7.69
CA GLN A 82 -4.29 8.04 8.72
C GLN A 82 -5.77 8.20 8.33
N VAL A 83 -6.10 8.02 7.07
CA VAL A 83 -7.48 7.93 6.58
C VAL A 83 -7.98 6.50 6.75
N ASP A 84 -8.93 6.29 7.63
CA ASP A 84 -9.51 4.97 7.94
C ASP A 84 -10.69 4.61 7.05
N ASN A 85 -11.44 5.64 6.60
CA ASN A 85 -12.71 5.44 5.91
C ASN A 85 -12.73 6.29 4.64
N ALA A 86 -12.88 5.64 3.49
CA ALA A 86 -13.06 6.29 2.19
C ALA A 86 -13.81 5.37 1.22
N ARG A 87 -14.59 5.95 0.31
CA ARG A 87 -15.21 5.28 -0.82
C ARG A 87 -14.48 5.69 -2.09
N ILE A 88 -14.00 4.71 -2.86
CA ILE A 88 -13.18 4.92 -4.05
C ILE A 88 -13.93 4.36 -5.25
N SER A 89 -14.53 5.24 -6.06
CA SER A 89 -15.16 4.85 -7.32
C SER A 89 -14.13 4.86 -8.44
N ILE A 90 -14.06 3.79 -9.22
CA ILE A 90 -13.06 3.61 -10.26
C ILE A 90 -13.72 3.11 -11.55
N SER A 91 -13.38 3.76 -12.70
CA SER A 91 -13.96 3.43 -14.00
C SER A 91 -13.28 2.26 -14.72
N GLY A 92 -12.11 1.83 -14.26
CA GLY A 92 -11.29 0.80 -14.91
C GLY A 92 -10.76 -0.27 -13.96
N PRO A 93 -9.99 -1.24 -14.50
CA PRO A 93 -9.54 -2.41 -13.73
C PRO A 93 -8.34 -2.16 -12.81
N GLU A 94 -7.68 -1.01 -12.95
CA GLU A 94 -6.40 -0.74 -12.29
C GLU A 94 -6.30 0.71 -11.85
N VAL A 95 -5.81 0.95 -10.62
CA VAL A 95 -5.59 2.30 -10.10
C VAL A 95 -4.40 2.94 -10.83
N PRO A 96 -4.54 4.14 -11.43
CA PRO A 96 -3.41 4.85 -12.03
C PRO A 96 -2.34 5.19 -11.00
N VAL A 97 -1.08 4.92 -11.35
CA VAL A 97 0.07 5.15 -10.43
C VAL A 97 0.61 6.59 -10.46
N VAL A 98 0.06 7.43 -11.30
CA VAL A 98 0.41 8.85 -11.49
C VAL A 98 1.90 9.01 -11.82
N ASP A 99 2.74 9.40 -10.85
CA ASP A 99 4.19 9.53 -10.97
C ASP A 99 4.96 8.29 -10.49
N GLY A 100 4.24 7.20 -10.19
CA GLY A 100 4.81 5.94 -9.68
C GLY A 100 5.06 5.93 -8.18
N SER A 101 4.72 7.00 -7.47
CA SER A 101 4.84 7.13 -6.01
C SER A 101 3.47 7.35 -5.35
N ALA A 102 3.45 7.54 -4.03
CA ALA A 102 2.25 7.94 -3.30
C ALA A 102 2.19 9.47 -3.04
N GLN A 103 3.22 10.23 -3.43
CA GLN A 103 3.34 11.65 -3.09
C GLN A 103 2.19 12.49 -3.65
N TRP A 104 1.75 12.19 -4.86
CA TRP A 104 0.64 12.91 -5.47
C TRP A 104 -0.65 12.74 -4.64
N PHE A 105 -0.94 11.52 -4.18
CA PHE A 105 -2.10 11.23 -3.34
C PHE A 105 -2.00 11.93 -1.98
N VAL A 106 -0.82 11.92 -1.36
CA VAL A 106 -0.56 12.66 -0.11
C VAL A 106 -0.88 14.14 -0.29
N GLY A 107 -0.37 14.79 -1.34
CA GLY A 107 -0.66 16.19 -1.62
C GLY A 107 -2.16 16.48 -1.84
N ARG A 108 -2.93 15.50 -2.39
CA ARG A 108 -4.38 15.64 -2.49
C ARG A 108 -5.08 15.50 -1.15
N ILE A 109 -4.68 14.51 -0.33
CA ILE A 109 -5.21 14.30 1.03
C ILE A 109 -4.95 15.54 1.89
N GLU A 110 -3.74 16.10 1.88
CA GLU A 110 -3.39 17.33 2.58
C GLU A 110 -4.26 18.51 2.14
N ARG A 111 -4.47 18.67 0.82
CA ARG A 111 -5.26 19.76 0.25
C ARG A 111 -6.74 19.70 0.62
N VAL A 112 -7.35 18.50 0.59
CA VAL A 112 -8.77 18.33 0.92
C VAL A 112 -9.00 18.26 2.44
N GLY A 113 -7.95 17.95 3.20
CA GLY A 113 -7.97 17.80 4.64
C GLY A 113 -8.53 16.46 5.11
N VAL A 114 -8.29 16.18 6.38
CA VAL A 114 -8.75 14.96 7.07
C VAL A 114 -9.62 15.35 8.25
N ARG A 115 -10.73 14.64 8.47
CA ARG A 115 -11.72 14.90 9.51
C ARG A 115 -11.78 13.74 10.51
N ASP A 116 -11.75 14.05 11.80
CA ASP A 116 -12.00 13.12 12.90
C ASP A 116 -13.50 12.75 12.96
N LEU A 117 -13.80 11.46 13.13
CA LEU A 117 -15.16 10.94 13.16
C LEU A 117 -15.69 10.70 14.59
N GLY A 118 -14.88 10.96 15.63
CA GLY A 118 -15.26 10.79 17.04
C GLY A 118 -15.43 9.34 17.49
N VAL A 119 -15.10 8.36 16.65
CA VAL A 119 -15.21 6.92 16.94
C VAL A 119 -13.82 6.32 17.12
N PRO A 120 -13.56 5.54 18.17
CA PRO A 120 -12.26 4.92 18.39
C PRO A 120 -11.80 4.10 17.19
N ARG A 121 -10.50 4.26 16.84
CA ARG A 121 -9.85 3.45 15.79
C ARG A 121 -9.54 2.06 16.31
N ALA A 122 -9.88 1.03 15.54
CA ALA A 122 -9.48 -0.34 15.82
C ALA A 122 -7.95 -0.49 15.75
N ARG A 123 -7.38 -1.28 16.67
CA ARG A 123 -5.94 -1.56 16.74
C ARG A 123 -5.69 -3.05 16.84
N VAL A 124 -4.62 -3.50 16.20
CA VAL A 124 -4.09 -4.85 16.37
C VAL A 124 -2.88 -4.80 17.28
N THR A 125 -2.95 -5.47 18.43
CA THR A 125 -1.82 -5.68 19.34
C THR A 125 -1.46 -7.17 19.34
N LEU A 126 -0.19 -7.47 19.55
CA LEU A 126 0.33 -8.83 19.57
C LEU A 126 0.86 -9.18 20.95
N ASP A 127 0.60 -10.43 21.40
CA ASP A 127 1.16 -11.01 22.61
C ASP A 127 2.40 -11.87 22.30
N ALA A 128 2.52 -12.33 21.06
CA ALA A 128 3.62 -13.14 20.55
C ALA A 128 3.94 -12.80 19.09
N PRO A 129 5.15 -13.08 18.62
CA PRO A 129 5.52 -12.88 17.23
C PRO A 129 4.66 -13.69 16.25
N ILE A 130 4.41 -13.12 15.08
CA ILE A 130 3.83 -13.81 13.92
C ILE A 130 4.90 -13.85 12.83
N LEU A 131 5.19 -15.00 12.25
CA LEU A 131 6.15 -15.19 11.17
C LEU A 131 5.45 -15.77 9.96
N GLU A 132 5.66 -15.14 8.80
CA GLU A 132 5.36 -15.70 7.48
C GLU A 132 6.66 -15.80 6.67
N ARG A 133 6.84 -16.93 5.98
CA ARG A 133 8.08 -17.24 5.23
C ARG A 133 7.78 -17.90 3.89
N ASP A 134 8.66 -17.60 2.93
CA ASP A 134 8.67 -18.24 1.61
C ASP A 134 10.13 -18.30 1.11
N GLY A 135 10.78 -19.47 1.26
CA GLY A 135 12.19 -19.64 0.97
C GLY A 135 13.08 -18.75 1.86
N ASP A 136 13.86 -17.87 1.24
CA ASP A 136 14.73 -16.87 1.91
C ASP A 136 14.01 -15.52 2.20
N ARG A 137 12.75 -15.42 1.79
CA ARG A 137 11.89 -14.25 2.04
C ARG A 137 11.11 -14.43 3.31
N LEU A 138 11.00 -13.40 4.12
CA LEU A 138 10.21 -13.47 5.36
C LEU A 138 9.62 -12.12 5.74
N ILE A 139 8.56 -12.18 6.53
CA ILE A 139 7.99 -11.05 7.23
C ILE A 139 7.62 -11.48 8.65
N ILE A 140 7.99 -10.67 9.64
CA ILE A 140 7.73 -10.92 11.05
C ILE A 140 6.98 -9.72 11.62
N ALA A 141 5.90 -9.98 12.37
CA ALA A 141 5.27 -9.00 13.23
C ALA A 141 5.64 -9.31 14.68
N LEU A 142 6.22 -8.34 15.37
CA LEU A 142 6.68 -8.44 16.75
C LEU A 142 5.81 -7.56 17.65
N PRO A 143 5.51 -7.97 18.91
CA PRO A 143 4.89 -7.09 19.89
C PRO A 143 5.67 -5.78 20.05
N ALA A 144 4.98 -4.63 19.98
CA ALA A 144 5.57 -3.31 20.20
C ALA A 144 4.49 -2.29 20.56
N ASP A 145 4.88 -1.19 21.21
CA ASP A 145 3.96 -0.12 21.60
C ASP A 145 3.63 0.85 20.47
N ARG A 146 4.43 0.83 19.38
CA ARG A 146 4.27 1.71 18.23
C ARG A 146 4.32 0.90 16.94
N PHE A 147 3.72 1.44 15.89
CA PHE A 147 3.85 0.88 14.57
C PHE A 147 5.19 1.30 13.96
N SER A 148 6.12 0.35 13.88
CA SER A 148 7.44 0.54 13.28
C SER A 148 7.71 -0.52 12.21
N LEU A 149 8.53 -0.16 11.23
CA LEU A 149 8.86 -1.00 10.09
C LEU A 149 10.37 -1.05 9.88
N ARG A 150 10.87 -2.26 9.59
CA ARG A 150 12.22 -2.51 9.09
C ARG A 150 12.10 -3.28 7.79
N CYS A 151 12.67 -2.74 6.73
CA CYS A 151 12.66 -3.36 5.42
C CYS A 151 14.09 -3.59 4.94
N ILE A 152 14.37 -4.82 4.51
CA ILE A 152 15.61 -5.21 3.85
C ILE A 152 15.23 -5.74 2.48
N VAL A 153 15.81 -5.18 1.44
CA VAL A 153 15.70 -5.65 0.07
C VAL A 153 17.06 -6.11 -0.43
N ASP A 154 17.03 -7.01 -1.42
CA ASP A 154 18.21 -7.52 -2.08
C ASP A 154 17.86 -7.81 -3.53
N PHE A 155 18.28 -6.91 -4.40
CA PHE A 155 18.01 -6.95 -5.83
C PHE A 155 19.30 -7.15 -6.64
N PRO A 156 19.21 -7.61 -7.89
CA PRO A 156 20.36 -7.67 -8.76
C PRO A 156 21.05 -6.30 -8.92
N HIS A 157 22.31 -6.32 -9.35
CA HIS A 157 23.00 -5.12 -9.80
C HIS A 157 22.14 -4.33 -10.82
N PRO A 158 22.07 -2.99 -10.75
CA PRO A 158 22.88 -2.08 -9.93
C PRO A 158 22.27 -1.69 -8.58
N VAL A 159 21.14 -2.24 -8.17
CA VAL A 159 20.46 -1.88 -6.90
C VAL A 159 21.21 -2.47 -5.69
N GLY A 160 21.41 -3.79 -5.66
CA GLY A 160 22.03 -4.48 -4.54
C GLY A 160 21.13 -4.59 -3.32
N SER A 161 21.74 -4.64 -2.13
CA SER A 161 21.04 -4.73 -0.85
C SER A 161 20.85 -3.35 -0.23
N GLU A 162 19.61 -3.05 0.19
CA GLU A 162 19.27 -1.79 0.88
C GLU A 162 18.48 -2.09 2.15
N TYR A 163 18.60 -1.19 3.12
CA TYR A 163 17.91 -1.25 4.42
C TYR A 163 17.29 0.08 4.77
N LEU A 164 16.08 0.03 5.35
CA LEU A 164 15.40 1.18 5.94
C LEU A 164 14.63 0.76 7.20
N ALA A 165 14.68 1.60 8.24
CA ALA A 165 13.87 1.46 9.44
C ALA A 165 13.24 2.80 9.80
N LEU A 166 11.98 2.78 10.22
CA LEU A 166 11.27 3.96 10.71
C LEU A 166 10.11 3.58 11.64
N THR A 167 9.70 4.54 12.46
CA THR A 167 8.40 4.51 13.14
C THR A 167 7.43 5.35 12.32
N LEU A 168 6.26 4.79 12.02
CA LEU A 168 5.29 5.40 11.12
C LEU A 168 4.42 6.41 11.87
N ASP A 169 4.45 7.65 11.38
CA ASP A 169 3.47 8.70 11.61
C ASP A 169 3.24 9.47 10.30
N GLU A 170 2.25 10.37 10.26
CA GLU A 170 1.89 11.14 9.06
C GLU A 170 3.08 11.91 8.49
N ALA A 171 3.84 12.61 9.35
CA ALA A 171 4.97 13.45 8.93
C ALA A 171 6.13 12.61 8.40
N THR A 172 6.45 11.50 9.07
CA THR A 172 7.49 10.56 8.64
C THR A 172 7.11 9.89 7.33
N TYR A 173 5.84 9.46 7.18
CA TYR A 173 5.35 8.88 5.93
C TYR A 173 5.48 9.87 4.75
N ALA A 174 4.95 11.08 4.91
CA ALA A 174 4.98 12.09 3.85
C ALA A 174 6.41 12.46 3.43
N ARG A 175 7.33 12.59 4.39
CA ARG A 175 8.73 12.99 4.14
C ARG A 175 9.61 11.86 3.62
N GLU A 176 9.48 10.65 4.17
CA GLU A 176 10.46 9.58 3.96
C GLU A 176 10.00 8.51 2.96
N ILE A 177 8.68 8.33 2.78
CA ILE A 177 8.13 7.19 2.04
C ILE A 177 7.33 7.63 0.83
N ALA A 178 6.41 8.57 0.99
CA ALA A 178 5.40 8.91 -0.03
C ALA A 178 5.97 9.19 -1.42
N GLY A 179 7.15 9.79 -1.49
CA GLY A 179 7.79 10.16 -2.76
C GLY A 179 8.59 9.04 -3.45
N ALA A 180 8.72 7.86 -2.87
CA ALA A 180 9.48 6.77 -3.47
C ALA A 180 8.73 6.14 -4.64
N ARG A 181 9.35 6.14 -5.82
CA ARG A 181 8.74 5.66 -7.07
C ARG A 181 8.91 4.16 -7.25
N THR A 182 7.91 3.55 -7.90
CA THR A 182 8.05 2.17 -8.42
C THR A 182 9.21 2.06 -9.39
N PHE A 183 9.74 0.86 -9.56
CA PHE A 183 10.95 0.66 -10.34
C PHE A 183 10.91 -0.66 -11.12
N GLY A 184 11.77 -0.76 -12.11
CA GLY A 184 11.98 -1.98 -12.88
C GLY A 184 13.33 -1.95 -13.58
N TYR A 185 13.69 -3.09 -14.17
CA TYR A 185 14.92 -3.23 -14.94
C TYR A 185 14.65 -3.12 -16.44
N LEU A 186 15.51 -2.40 -17.16
CA LEU A 186 15.36 -2.18 -18.60
C LEU A 186 15.26 -3.50 -19.37
N HIS A 187 16.08 -4.50 -19.00
CA HIS A 187 16.07 -5.81 -19.66
C HIS A 187 14.78 -6.62 -19.44
N GLU A 188 13.96 -6.27 -18.42
CA GLU A 188 12.67 -6.91 -18.18
C GLU A 188 11.50 -6.25 -18.94
N VAL A 189 11.67 -4.99 -19.40
CA VAL A 189 10.57 -4.19 -19.97
C VAL A 189 9.95 -4.86 -21.19
N GLU A 190 10.74 -5.38 -22.13
CA GLU A 190 10.23 -6.05 -23.33
C GLU A 190 9.47 -7.33 -22.99
N ALA A 191 10.00 -8.14 -22.05
CA ALA A 191 9.36 -9.37 -21.61
C ALA A 191 8.05 -9.08 -20.85
N LEU A 192 7.98 -7.99 -20.09
CA LEU A 192 6.76 -7.54 -19.43
C LEU A 192 5.70 -7.10 -20.44
N ARG A 193 6.09 -6.28 -21.41
CA ARG A 193 5.17 -5.81 -22.47
C ARG A 193 4.65 -6.95 -23.33
N ALA A 194 5.48 -7.93 -23.66
CA ALA A 194 5.06 -9.13 -24.39
C ALA A 194 4.01 -9.97 -23.63
N ARG A 195 3.99 -9.85 -22.30
CA ARG A 195 2.99 -10.49 -21.40
C ARG A 195 1.78 -9.60 -21.10
N GLY A 196 1.64 -8.45 -21.77
CA GLY A 196 0.55 -7.49 -21.54
C GLY A 196 0.70 -6.68 -20.24
N LEU A 197 1.89 -6.64 -19.64
CA LEU A 197 2.21 -5.85 -18.45
C LEU A 197 3.04 -4.62 -18.83
N ALA A 198 3.10 -3.63 -17.91
CA ALA A 198 3.82 -2.37 -18.11
C ALA A 198 3.44 -1.62 -19.40
N GLN A 199 2.18 -1.76 -19.87
CA GLN A 199 1.70 -1.11 -21.10
C GLN A 199 1.67 0.41 -20.97
N GLY A 200 1.38 0.94 -19.76
CA GLY A 200 1.40 2.37 -19.42
C GLY A 200 2.70 2.82 -18.77
N GLY A 201 3.70 1.94 -18.64
CA GLY A 201 4.98 2.26 -18.01
C GLY A 201 5.82 3.22 -18.85
N SER A 202 6.34 4.27 -18.20
CA SER A 202 7.22 5.28 -18.79
C SER A 202 8.27 5.73 -17.77
N LEU A 203 9.27 6.49 -18.25
CA LEU A 203 10.27 7.12 -17.36
C LEU A 203 9.68 8.21 -16.44
N GLU A 204 8.44 8.60 -16.64
CA GLU A 204 7.74 9.58 -15.81
C GLU A 204 7.06 8.93 -14.59
N ASN A 205 6.72 7.63 -14.70
CA ASN A 205 5.96 6.90 -13.67
C ASN A 205 6.67 5.66 -13.10
N ALA A 206 7.92 5.42 -13.47
CA ALA A 206 8.75 4.35 -12.90
C ALA A 206 10.23 4.69 -13.02
N VAL A 207 11.02 4.35 -12.01
CA VAL A 207 12.49 4.36 -12.11
C VAL A 207 12.94 3.14 -12.87
N VAL A 208 13.70 3.34 -13.95
CA VAL A 208 14.23 2.24 -14.76
C VAL A 208 15.73 2.10 -14.53
N PHE A 209 16.16 0.91 -14.13
CA PHE A 209 17.57 0.58 -13.95
C PHE A 209 18.12 -0.07 -15.21
N GLY A 210 19.12 0.58 -15.80
CA GLY A 210 19.99 0.02 -16.85
C GLY A 210 21.15 -0.79 -16.25
N PRO A 211 22.08 -1.28 -17.11
CA PRO A 211 23.23 -2.06 -16.63
C PRO A 211 24.15 -1.29 -15.67
N ASP A 212 24.30 0.01 -15.88
CA ASP A 212 25.25 0.86 -15.14
C ASP A 212 24.60 1.68 -14.03
N GLY A 213 23.27 1.65 -13.88
CA GLY A 213 22.54 2.43 -12.88
C GLY A 213 21.15 2.87 -13.34
N PRO A 214 20.49 3.73 -12.55
CA PRO A 214 19.19 4.27 -12.90
C PRO A 214 19.28 5.23 -14.09
N LEU A 215 18.31 5.17 -15.00
CA LEU A 215 18.21 6.08 -16.16
C LEU A 215 17.71 7.47 -15.77
N GLN A 216 17.09 7.60 -14.59
CA GLN A 216 16.64 8.88 -14.03
C GLN A 216 17.39 9.17 -12.73
N THR A 217 17.44 10.44 -12.33
CA THR A 217 17.91 10.83 -11.01
C THR A 217 16.99 10.25 -9.94
N LEU A 218 17.56 9.52 -8.98
CA LEU A 218 16.84 9.03 -7.82
C LEU A 218 16.49 10.19 -6.87
N ARG A 219 15.34 10.09 -6.22
CA ARG A 219 14.91 11.03 -5.15
C ARG A 219 15.70 10.79 -3.86
N TRP A 220 16.09 9.54 -3.60
CA TRP A 220 16.99 9.11 -2.53
C TRP A 220 17.95 8.06 -3.05
N SER A 221 19.15 7.98 -2.48
CA SER A 221 20.13 6.95 -2.86
C SER A 221 19.63 5.52 -2.61
N ASN A 222 18.66 5.36 -1.70
CA ASN A 222 17.99 4.11 -1.35
C ASN A 222 16.50 4.16 -1.70
N GLU A 223 16.14 4.69 -2.87
CA GLU A 223 14.75 4.86 -3.27
C GLU A 223 14.01 3.52 -3.40
N VAL A 224 14.73 2.44 -3.76
CA VAL A 224 14.16 1.11 -3.94
C VAL A 224 13.58 0.55 -2.64
N VAL A 225 14.34 0.55 -1.54
CA VAL A 225 13.81 0.07 -0.25
C VAL A 225 12.69 0.96 0.29
N ARG A 226 12.73 2.28 0.01
CA ARG A 226 11.65 3.19 0.36
C ARG A 226 10.37 2.85 -0.38
N HIS A 227 10.46 2.55 -1.68
CA HIS A 227 9.31 2.11 -2.45
C HIS A 227 8.78 0.75 -1.96
N LYS A 228 9.67 -0.21 -1.68
CA LYS A 228 9.22 -1.49 -1.09
C LYS A 228 8.57 -1.35 0.29
N MET A 229 8.96 -0.34 1.06
CA MET A 229 8.28 0.02 2.30
C MET A 229 6.93 0.70 2.04
N LEU A 230 6.80 1.51 0.97
CA LEU A 230 5.52 2.07 0.52
C LEU A 230 4.54 0.96 0.18
N ASP A 231 4.95 -0.03 -0.62
CA ASP A 231 4.14 -1.22 -0.95
C ASP A 231 3.71 -1.98 0.30
N LEU A 232 4.67 -2.22 1.21
CA LEU A 232 4.40 -2.92 2.49
C LEU A 232 3.33 -2.19 3.31
N ILE A 233 3.42 -0.85 3.42
CA ILE A 233 2.44 -0.03 4.15
C ILE A 233 1.06 -0.13 3.50
N GLY A 234 0.99 -0.07 2.17
CA GLY A 234 -0.25 -0.20 1.41
C GLY A 234 -0.92 -1.57 1.56
N ASP A 235 -0.13 -2.63 1.53
CA ASP A 235 -0.62 -3.99 1.73
C ASP A 235 -1.04 -4.25 3.18
N LEU A 236 -0.33 -3.68 4.17
CA LEU A 236 -0.72 -3.77 5.59
C LEU A 236 -1.98 -2.96 5.92
N ALA A 237 -2.34 -1.96 5.12
CA ALA A 237 -3.63 -1.26 5.26
C ALA A 237 -4.83 -2.22 5.10
N LEU A 238 -4.66 -3.34 4.39
CA LEU A 238 -5.67 -4.39 4.21
C LEU A 238 -6.04 -5.15 5.49
N VAL A 239 -5.32 -4.92 6.58
CA VAL A 239 -5.74 -5.36 7.92
C VAL A 239 -7.07 -4.71 8.33
N GLY A 240 -7.33 -3.48 7.85
CA GLY A 240 -8.51 -2.70 8.22
C GLY A 240 -8.47 -2.16 9.65
N ALA A 241 -7.28 -2.10 10.26
CA ALA A 241 -7.04 -1.58 11.59
C ALA A 241 -5.59 -1.08 11.70
N TRP A 242 -5.29 -0.26 12.71
CA TRP A 242 -3.93 0.22 12.94
C TRP A 242 -3.09 -0.83 13.65
N PRO A 243 -1.99 -1.34 13.06
CA PRO A 243 -1.08 -2.27 13.71
C PRO A 243 -0.30 -1.56 14.82
N GLN A 244 -0.36 -2.09 16.03
CA GLN A 244 0.50 -1.68 17.14
C GLN A 244 1.54 -2.77 17.36
N CYS A 245 2.50 -2.83 16.44
CA CYS A 245 3.53 -3.86 16.38
C CYS A 245 4.73 -3.36 15.56
N GLU A 246 5.85 -4.06 15.65
CA GLU A 246 6.98 -3.87 14.75
C GLU A 246 6.92 -4.89 13.61
N ILE A 247 7.06 -4.44 12.37
CA ILE A 247 7.14 -5.30 11.18
C ILE A 247 8.59 -5.34 10.71
N VAL A 248 9.14 -6.54 10.57
CA VAL A 248 10.45 -6.78 9.95
C VAL A 248 10.23 -7.56 8.65
N ALA A 249 10.55 -6.95 7.52
CA ALA A 249 10.35 -7.49 6.18
C ALA A 249 11.71 -7.69 5.49
N VAL A 250 12.00 -8.92 5.08
CA VAL A 250 13.24 -9.29 4.38
C VAL A 250 12.91 -9.89 3.04
N LYS A 251 13.33 -9.22 1.96
CA LYS A 251 13.06 -9.62 0.56
C LYS A 251 11.59 -9.90 0.27
N SER A 252 10.68 -9.33 1.07
CA SER A 252 9.25 -9.59 1.00
C SER A 252 8.61 -8.89 -0.21
N GLY A 253 7.42 -9.32 -0.55
CA GLY A 253 6.59 -8.75 -1.59
C GLY A 253 5.11 -8.99 -1.29
N HIS A 254 4.22 -8.58 -2.19
CA HIS A 254 2.77 -8.56 -1.99
C HIS A 254 2.17 -9.87 -1.45
N ALA A 255 2.67 -11.03 -1.91
CA ALA A 255 2.19 -12.33 -1.42
C ALA A 255 2.44 -12.53 0.09
N LEU A 256 3.65 -12.18 0.59
CA LEU A 256 3.96 -12.25 2.01
C LEU A 256 3.25 -11.16 2.80
N HIS A 257 3.12 -9.97 2.23
CA HIS A 257 2.39 -8.87 2.85
C HIS A 257 0.90 -9.21 3.02
N ALA A 258 0.27 -9.79 1.99
CA ALA A 258 -1.14 -10.22 2.05
C ALA A 258 -1.35 -11.31 3.11
N ARG A 259 -0.44 -12.30 3.20
CA ARG A 259 -0.49 -13.33 4.26
C ARG A 259 -0.37 -12.70 5.65
N MET A 260 0.60 -11.80 5.86
CA MET A 260 0.76 -11.11 7.13
C MET A 260 -0.47 -10.27 7.48
N SER A 261 -1.05 -9.57 6.51
CA SER A 261 -2.28 -8.79 6.70
C SER A 261 -3.46 -9.68 7.11
N SER A 262 -3.60 -10.87 6.51
CA SER A 262 -4.59 -11.87 6.92
C SER A 262 -4.36 -12.34 8.37
N ARG A 263 -3.13 -12.65 8.76
CA ARG A 263 -2.79 -13.08 10.13
C ARG A 263 -3.07 -12.01 11.18
N LEU A 264 -2.72 -10.75 10.85
CA LEU A 264 -3.00 -9.62 11.75
C LEU A 264 -4.51 -9.37 11.87
N ARG A 265 -5.25 -9.51 10.77
CA ARG A 265 -6.70 -9.38 10.76
C ARG A 265 -7.39 -10.50 11.52
N GLU A 266 -6.94 -11.74 11.43
CA GLU A 266 -7.41 -12.86 12.27
C GLU A 266 -7.27 -12.54 13.76
N ARG A 267 -6.12 -11.94 14.17
CA ARG A 267 -5.91 -11.50 15.56
C ARG A 267 -6.84 -10.37 15.98
N LEU A 268 -7.17 -9.45 15.08
CA LEU A 268 -8.17 -8.40 15.34
C LEU A 268 -9.53 -9.01 15.63
N LEU A 269 -9.97 -9.96 14.80
CA LEU A 269 -11.30 -10.56 14.88
C LEU A 269 -11.44 -11.59 16.06
N SER A 270 -10.32 -12.16 16.52
CA SER A 270 -10.33 -13.13 17.63
C SER A 270 -10.35 -12.51 19.03
N LYS A 271 -10.14 -11.18 19.16
CA LYS A 271 -10.25 -10.50 20.46
C LYS A 271 -11.72 -10.28 20.82
N PRO A 272 -12.17 -10.67 22.04
CA PRO A 272 -13.53 -10.39 22.47
C PRO A 272 -13.77 -8.88 22.53
N LEU A 273 -14.97 -8.44 22.13
CA LEU A 273 -15.41 -7.04 22.10
C LEU A 273 -15.30 -6.30 23.45
N SER A 274 -15.13 -7.02 24.56
CA SER A 274 -15.02 -6.47 25.92
C SER A 274 -13.68 -5.75 26.21
N GLU A 275 -12.63 -5.96 25.42
CA GLU A 275 -11.31 -5.34 25.64
C GLU A 275 -11.08 -4.09 24.77
N VAL A 276 -12.00 -3.76 23.88
CA VAL A 276 -11.87 -2.62 22.95
C VAL A 276 -12.25 -1.28 23.60
N SER A 277 -12.93 -1.32 24.76
CA SER A 277 -13.49 -0.12 25.43
C SER A 277 -12.68 0.41 26.62
N SER A 278 -11.50 -0.15 26.93
CA SER A 278 -10.76 0.17 28.18
C SER A 278 -9.28 0.50 27.99
N SER A 279 -8.86 1.05 26.84
CA SER A 279 -7.48 1.54 26.66
C SER A 279 -7.42 2.89 25.96
#